data_24623d476582524315d4b2b912a445fe
#
_entry.id   24623d476582524315d4b2b912a445fe
#
_cell.length_a   1.000
_cell.length_b   1.000
_cell.length_c   1.000
_cell.angle_alpha   90.00
_cell.angle_beta   90.00
_cell.angle_gamma   90.00
#
_symmetry.space_group_name_H-M   'P 1'
#
loop_
_entity.id
_entity.type
_entity.pdbx_description
1 polymer ?
#
loop_
_entity_poly.entity_id
_entity_poly.type
_entity_poly.pdbx_seq_one_letter_code
_entity_poly.pdbx_strand_id
1 'polypeptide(L)'
;MTGHKPQSTEETPQMANPLDFVTPTEFVELPSKGRYPTGHPLCGQDTIEIRYMTAKDEDVLTNRSLLKKGLAIERLLTNLIKKNSIDASSLYIGDRNAILIYARASAYGNIYKTKVTCPGCTEVSKHGFDLNEHNVYHGDDIEDTGITTNGGITFTTTLPLSTIEAEIRPLIGTDEISMSKKNKNIKNMTSLVTDQMRYFVVSFNGYTDKKTINLVIDNMTAMDSKHLRNTFKVISPDLQIKDNFECPACGHEEEMTVPFGADFFW
;
A
#
# COMPACT_ATOMS: atom_id res chain seq x y z
N MET A 1 11.84 21.06 67.74
CA MET A 1 10.73 21.32 66.85
C MET A 1 11.28 22.09 65.63
N THR A 2 11.71 21.36 64.62
CA THR A 2 12.26 21.94 63.38
C THR A 2 11.35 21.54 62.26
N GLY A 3 10.55 22.47 61.75
CA GLY A 3 9.60 22.27 60.68
C GLY A 3 10.31 22.20 59.34
N HIS A 4 10.11 21.07 58.67
CA HIS A 4 10.54 20.87 57.29
C HIS A 4 9.43 21.40 56.36
N LYS A 5 9.73 22.45 55.58
CA LYS A 5 8.88 22.98 54.53
C LYS A 5 9.07 22.10 53.30
N PRO A 6 8.01 21.60 52.62
CA PRO A 6 8.16 20.92 51.36
C PRO A 6 8.50 21.96 50.28
N GLN A 7 9.59 21.71 49.53
CA GLN A 7 9.91 22.42 48.30
C GLN A 7 8.99 21.91 47.21
N SER A 8 8.10 22.78 46.72
CA SER A 8 7.37 22.59 45.50
C SER A 8 8.37 22.75 44.33
N THR A 9 8.71 21.66 43.67
CA THR A 9 9.36 21.70 42.36
C THR A 9 8.33 22.22 41.34
N GLU A 10 8.44 23.49 40.97
CA GLU A 10 7.79 24.06 39.83
C GLU A 10 8.42 23.38 38.60
N GLU A 11 7.67 22.42 38.00
CA GLU A 11 7.97 21.93 36.65
C GLU A 11 7.80 23.11 35.68
N THR A 12 8.92 23.58 35.15
CA THR A 12 8.94 24.55 34.06
C THR A 12 8.18 23.92 32.88
N PRO A 13 7.11 24.57 32.34
CA PRO A 13 6.41 24.02 31.18
C PRO A 13 7.42 23.87 30.04
N GLN A 14 7.62 22.64 29.56
CA GLN A 14 8.37 22.40 28.34
C GLN A 14 7.68 23.21 27.24
N MET A 15 8.37 24.19 26.68
CA MET A 15 7.90 24.95 25.54
C MET A 15 7.66 23.93 24.41
N ALA A 16 6.39 23.81 23.98
CA ALA A 16 6.02 22.99 22.82
C ALA A 16 6.92 23.39 21.64
N ASN A 17 7.42 22.39 20.92
CA ASN A 17 8.25 22.63 19.73
C ASN A 17 7.48 23.55 18.77
N PRO A 18 8.01 24.73 18.37
CA PRO A 18 7.32 25.64 17.46
C PRO A 18 6.86 24.97 16.15
N LEU A 19 7.53 23.89 15.72
CA LEU A 19 7.17 23.14 14.53
C LEU A 19 5.90 22.28 14.70
N ASP A 20 5.54 21.92 15.94
CA ASP A 20 4.33 21.13 16.20
C ASP A 20 3.05 21.96 15.97
N PHE A 21 3.14 23.28 16.06
CA PHE A 21 2.04 24.20 15.72
C PHE A 21 1.89 24.47 14.22
N VAL A 22 2.94 24.23 13.45
CA VAL A 22 2.98 24.55 12.00
C VAL A 22 2.57 23.36 11.15
N THR A 23 2.75 22.14 11.65
CA THR A 23 2.46 20.93 10.88
C THR A 23 1.42 20.07 11.60
N PRO A 24 0.12 20.24 11.27
CA PRO A 24 -0.94 19.42 11.83
C PRO A 24 -0.76 17.94 11.49
N THR A 25 -1.41 17.09 12.26
CA THR A 25 -1.41 15.64 12.07
C THR A 25 -2.83 15.12 11.89
N GLU A 26 -2.96 13.94 11.29
CA GLU A 26 -4.20 13.20 11.16
C GLU A 26 -3.96 11.70 11.36
N PHE A 27 -5.01 10.98 11.72
CA PHE A 27 -5.00 9.53 11.83
C PHE A 27 -5.60 8.91 10.56
N VAL A 28 -4.85 8.01 9.96
CA VAL A 28 -5.26 7.26 8.78
C VAL A 28 -5.66 5.85 9.20
N GLU A 29 -6.85 5.41 8.82
CA GLU A 29 -7.30 4.05 9.00
C GLU A 29 -6.51 3.10 8.08
N LEU A 30 -6.02 1.99 8.64
CA LEU A 30 -5.23 1.02 7.91
C LEU A 30 -6.13 -0.08 7.32
N PRO A 31 -6.17 -0.28 6.00
CA PRO A 31 -6.87 -1.40 5.39
C PRO A 31 -6.53 -2.75 6.00
N SER A 32 -5.29 -2.95 6.44
CA SER A 32 -4.85 -4.18 7.10
C SER A 32 -5.44 -4.40 8.50
N LYS A 33 -6.06 -3.39 9.13
CA LYS A 33 -6.49 -3.43 10.55
C LYS A 33 -5.36 -3.83 11.51
N GLY A 34 -4.12 -3.43 11.19
CA GLY A 34 -2.96 -3.77 12.02
C GLY A 34 -2.60 -5.27 12.06
N ARG A 35 -2.96 -6.04 11.05
CA ARG A 35 -2.59 -7.47 10.93
C ARG A 35 -1.12 -7.63 10.51
N TYR A 36 -0.24 -7.16 11.38
CA TYR A 36 1.21 -7.27 11.24
C TYR A 36 1.77 -8.35 12.15
N PRO A 37 2.94 -8.93 11.82
CA PRO A 37 3.61 -9.90 12.68
C PRO A 37 3.88 -9.33 14.07
N THR A 38 3.87 -10.22 15.08
CA THR A 38 4.25 -9.86 16.46
C THR A 38 5.62 -9.20 16.47
N GLY A 39 5.73 -8.04 17.15
CA GLY A 39 6.93 -7.22 17.18
C GLY A 39 6.98 -6.10 16.14
N HIS A 40 6.11 -6.10 15.15
CA HIS A 40 5.96 -4.94 14.27
C HIS A 40 5.26 -3.79 15.03
N PRO A 41 5.71 -2.51 14.85
CA PRO A 41 5.16 -1.37 15.61
C PRO A 41 3.66 -1.11 15.38
N LEU A 42 3.08 -1.62 14.29
CA LEU A 42 1.65 -1.53 13.95
C LEU A 42 0.87 -2.81 14.25
N CYS A 43 1.46 -3.81 14.91
CA CYS A 43 0.72 -5.02 15.28
C CYS A 43 -0.44 -4.67 16.22
N GLY A 44 -1.68 -4.95 15.79
CA GLY A 44 -2.90 -4.62 16.52
C GLY A 44 -3.28 -3.13 16.52
N GLN A 45 -2.66 -2.31 15.67
CA GLN A 45 -3.03 -0.91 15.48
C GLN A 45 -3.82 -0.76 14.19
N ASP A 46 -5.05 -0.30 14.27
CA ASP A 46 -5.94 -0.08 13.12
C ASP A 46 -5.76 1.28 12.45
N THR A 47 -5.00 2.17 13.07
CA THR A 47 -4.70 3.51 12.56
C THR A 47 -3.22 3.85 12.65
N ILE A 48 -2.78 4.79 11.84
CA ILE A 48 -1.44 5.38 11.88
C ILE A 48 -1.52 6.91 11.89
N GLU A 49 -0.71 7.55 12.73
CA GLU A 49 -0.60 9.01 12.76
C GLU A 49 0.41 9.48 11.71
N ILE A 50 -0.05 10.37 10.82
CA ILE A 50 0.78 11.07 9.84
C ILE A 50 0.71 12.58 10.06
N ARG A 51 1.76 13.30 9.66
CA ARG A 51 1.72 14.75 9.55
C ARG A 51 1.27 15.17 8.15
N TYR A 52 0.74 16.35 8.04
CA TYR A 52 0.43 16.96 6.75
C TYR A 52 1.70 17.19 5.94
N MET A 53 1.56 17.16 4.61
CA MET A 53 2.65 17.47 3.69
C MET A 53 3.10 18.93 3.84
N THR A 54 4.38 19.14 3.65
CA THR A 54 5.02 20.46 3.65
C THR A 54 5.68 20.71 2.29
N ALA A 55 6.09 21.97 2.01
CA ALA A 55 6.84 22.30 0.80
C ALA A 55 8.11 21.44 0.62
N LYS A 56 8.75 21.00 1.71
CA LYS A 56 9.90 20.07 1.63
C LYS A 56 9.53 18.69 1.09
N ASP A 57 8.29 18.25 1.29
CA ASP A 57 7.81 16.98 0.74
C ASP A 57 7.51 17.11 -0.76
N GLU A 58 7.07 18.29 -1.21
CA GLU A 58 6.98 18.59 -2.65
C GLU A 58 8.36 18.56 -3.32
N ASP A 59 9.41 19.07 -2.66
CA ASP A 59 10.78 18.95 -3.15
C ASP A 59 11.21 17.48 -3.32
N VAL A 60 10.78 16.58 -2.42
CA VAL A 60 11.04 15.14 -2.53
C VAL A 60 10.34 14.56 -3.76
N LEU A 61 9.08 14.92 -3.97
CA LEU A 61 8.26 14.42 -5.09
C LEU A 61 8.76 14.95 -6.46
N THR A 62 9.32 16.16 -6.51
CA THR A 62 9.88 16.76 -7.74
C THR A 62 11.34 16.36 -7.99
N ASN A 63 12.00 15.72 -7.04
CA ASN A 63 13.41 15.35 -7.16
C ASN A 63 13.63 14.29 -8.24
N ARG A 64 14.21 14.71 -9.38
CA ARG A 64 14.47 13.84 -10.54
C ARG A 64 15.32 12.61 -10.22
N SER A 65 16.25 12.72 -9.27
CA SER A 65 17.12 11.59 -8.88
C SER A 65 16.30 10.54 -8.10
N LEU A 66 15.43 10.96 -7.17
CA LEU A 66 14.56 10.08 -6.42
C LEU A 66 13.51 9.43 -7.32
N LEU A 67 12.91 10.18 -8.24
CA LEU A 67 11.95 9.66 -9.22
C LEU A 67 12.59 8.61 -10.14
N LYS A 68 13.78 8.89 -10.70
CA LYS A 68 14.52 7.91 -11.51
C LYS A 68 14.86 6.63 -10.75
N LYS A 69 15.17 6.73 -9.46
CA LYS A 69 15.46 5.57 -8.60
C LYS A 69 14.19 4.86 -8.13
N GLY A 70 13.01 5.48 -8.24
CA GLY A 70 11.74 4.97 -7.69
C GLY A 70 11.66 5.06 -6.16
N LEU A 71 12.37 6.03 -5.56
CA LEU A 71 12.48 6.20 -4.11
C LEU A 71 11.70 7.42 -3.58
N ALA A 72 11.06 8.20 -4.45
CA ALA A 72 10.35 9.42 -4.04
C ALA A 72 9.19 9.10 -3.08
N ILE A 73 8.36 8.12 -3.42
CA ILE A 73 7.21 7.70 -2.59
C ILE A 73 7.69 7.14 -1.24
N GLU A 74 8.72 6.30 -1.24
CA GLU A 74 9.30 5.76 -0.01
C GLU A 74 9.79 6.87 0.92
N ARG A 75 10.49 7.86 0.35
CA ARG A 75 10.99 9.01 1.11
C ARG A 75 9.86 9.87 1.65
N LEU A 76 8.81 10.09 0.84
CA LEU A 76 7.62 10.81 1.26
C LEU A 76 6.95 10.11 2.46
N LEU A 77 6.62 8.82 2.34
CA LEU A 77 6.00 8.04 3.41
C LEU A 77 6.82 8.09 4.71
N THR A 78 8.14 7.90 4.61
CA THR A 78 9.06 8.01 5.76
C THR A 78 8.98 9.38 6.43
N ASN A 79 8.82 10.46 5.66
CA ASN A 79 8.71 11.81 6.21
C ASN A 79 7.35 12.08 6.86
N LEU A 80 6.27 11.48 6.34
CA LEU A 80 4.90 11.72 6.82
C LEU A 80 4.60 10.98 8.12
N ILE A 81 5.11 9.77 8.29
CA ILE A 81 4.86 8.92 9.46
C ILE A 81 5.49 9.55 10.71
N LYS A 82 4.68 9.85 11.73
CA LYS A 82 5.13 10.50 12.96
C LYS A 82 6.00 9.60 13.83
N LYS A 83 5.68 8.31 13.89
CA LYS A 83 6.39 7.36 14.75
C LYS A 83 7.64 6.83 14.08
N ASN A 84 8.80 7.33 14.45
CA ASN A 84 10.11 7.00 13.87
C ASN A 84 10.48 5.49 13.92
N SER A 85 9.81 4.69 14.77
CA SER A 85 10.03 3.25 14.84
C SER A 85 9.35 2.46 13.72
N ILE A 86 8.51 3.12 12.90
CA ILE A 86 7.82 2.49 11.78
C ILE A 86 8.65 2.72 10.52
N ASP A 87 9.12 1.63 9.93
CA ASP A 87 9.74 1.65 8.61
C ASP A 87 8.66 1.62 7.52
N ALA A 88 8.57 2.68 6.71
CA ALA A 88 7.59 2.79 5.63
C ALA A 88 7.67 1.62 4.64
N SER A 89 8.87 1.04 4.42
CA SER A 89 9.06 -0.10 3.53
C SER A 89 8.52 -1.42 4.08
N SER A 90 8.25 -1.51 5.38
CA SER A 90 7.65 -2.69 6.02
C SER A 90 6.12 -2.71 5.97
N LEU A 91 5.49 -1.59 5.58
CA LEU A 91 4.03 -1.49 5.51
C LEU A 91 3.47 -2.28 4.32
N TYR A 92 2.28 -2.87 4.49
CA TYR A 92 1.52 -3.45 3.39
C TYR A 92 1.20 -2.40 2.32
N ILE A 93 1.13 -2.82 1.07
CA ILE A 93 0.89 -1.90 -0.07
C ILE A 93 -0.43 -1.14 0.12
N GLY A 94 -1.50 -1.79 0.56
CA GLY A 94 -2.78 -1.13 0.81
C GLY A 94 -2.70 -0.06 1.89
N ASP A 95 -1.96 -0.29 2.98
CA ASP A 95 -1.77 0.71 4.03
C ASP A 95 -0.94 1.91 3.53
N ARG A 96 0.06 1.64 2.68
CA ARG A 96 0.84 2.70 2.00
C ARG A 96 -0.05 3.54 1.09
N ASN A 97 -0.93 2.89 0.31
CA ASN A 97 -1.88 3.56 -0.56
C ASN A 97 -2.84 4.45 0.24
N ALA A 98 -3.36 3.95 1.36
CA ALA A 98 -4.20 4.74 2.26
C ALA A 98 -3.47 6.02 2.73
N ILE A 99 -2.25 5.90 3.23
CA ILE A 99 -1.45 7.07 3.66
C ILE A 99 -1.26 8.06 2.50
N LEU A 100 -0.95 7.60 1.29
CA LEU A 100 -0.75 8.47 0.12
C LEU A 100 -2.04 9.20 -0.28
N ILE A 101 -3.19 8.54 -0.23
CA ILE A 101 -4.49 9.13 -0.54
C ILE A 101 -4.84 10.22 0.46
N TYR A 102 -4.74 9.95 1.76
CA TYR A 102 -5.01 10.93 2.80
C TYR A 102 -4.03 12.11 2.71
N ALA A 103 -2.73 11.85 2.54
CA ALA A 103 -1.73 12.90 2.36
C ALA A 103 -2.01 13.78 1.13
N ARG A 104 -2.48 13.18 0.02
CA ARG A 104 -2.86 13.92 -1.19
C ARG A 104 -4.11 14.78 -0.95
N ALA A 105 -5.13 14.20 -0.31
CA ALA A 105 -6.39 14.88 -0.03
C ALA A 105 -6.17 16.08 0.90
N SER A 106 -5.39 15.92 1.98
CA SER A 106 -5.09 17.01 2.92
C SER A 106 -4.20 18.10 2.33
N ALA A 107 -3.31 17.78 1.36
CA ALA A 107 -2.40 18.76 0.75
C ALA A 107 -3.03 19.55 -0.40
N TYR A 108 -3.83 18.89 -1.25
CA TYR A 108 -4.28 19.47 -2.53
C TYR A 108 -5.80 19.42 -2.71
N GLY A 109 -6.54 18.98 -1.69
CA GLY A 109 -8.00 18.82 -1.72
C GLY A 109 -8.44 17.48 -2.29
N ASN A 110 -9.72 17.19 -2.10
CA ASN A 110 -10.29 15.86 -2.29
C ASN A 110 -10.48 15.48 -3.76
N ILE A 111 -10.63 16.47 -4.67
CA ILE A 111 -10.86 16.17 -6.09
C ILE A 111 -9.53 15.98 -6.81
N TYR A 112 -9.27 14.75 -7.24
CA TYR A 112 -8.11 14.41 -8.06
C TYR A 112 -8.47 14.41 -9.54
N LYS A 113 -7.98 15.41 -10.26
CA LYS A 113 -8.22 15.55 -11.71
C LYS A 113 -7.08 14.92 -12.50
N THR A 114 -7.37 13.92 -13.30
CA THR A 114 -6.38 13.25 -14.16
C THR A 114 -6.93 12.99 -15.55
N LYS A 115 -6.06 12.55 -16.46
CA LYS A 115 -6.45 12.11 -17.79
C LYS A 115 -6.76 10.62 -17.76
N VAL A 116 -7.91 10.24 -18.27
CA VAL A 116 -8.33 8.85 -18.44
C VAL A 116 -8.52 8.55 -19.92
N THR A 117 -8.20 7.33 -20.33
CA THR A 117 -8.39 6.85 -21.70
C THR A 117 -9.65 6.00 -21.72
N CYS A 118 -10.62 6.35 -22.55
CA CYS A 118 -11.84 5.57 -22.72
C CYS A 118 -11.52 4.19 -23.31
N PRO A 119 -11.94 3.09 -22.68
CA PRO A 119 -11.72 1.76 -23.24
C PRO A 119 -12.58 1.46 -24.48
N GLY A 120 -13.70 2.19 -24.65
CA GLY A 120 -14.61 2.00 -25.80
C GLY A 120 -14.11 2.67 -27.08
N CYS A 121 -13.57 3.89 -27.02
CA CYS A 121 -13.17 4.65 -28.21
C CYS A 121 -11.71 5.16 -28.17
N THR A 122 -10.96 4.87 -27.14
CA THR A 122 -9.57 5.32 -26.92
C THR A 122 -9.38 6.84 -26.81
N GLU A 123 -10.45 7.63 -26.76
CA GLU A 123 -10.37 9.07 -26.52
C GLU A 123 -9.83 9.36 -25.13
N VAL A 124 -9.00 10.40 -25.02
CA VAL A 124 -8.40 10.83 -23.76
C VAL A 124 -9.15 12.05 -23.24
N SER A 125 -9.80 11.92 -22.12
CA SER A 125 -10.54 13.00 -21.47
C SER A 125 -10.04 13.27 -20.05
N LYS A 126 -10.43 14.43 -19.48
CA LYS A 126 -10.15 14.72 -18.07
C LYS A 126 -11.31 14.19 -17.23
N HIS A 127 -10.97 13.47 -16.16
CA HIS A 127 -11.93 13.01 -15.16
C HIS A 127 -11.47 13.42 -13.77
N GLY A 128 -12.41 13.67 -12.85
CA GLY A 128 -12.14 14.09 -11.47
C GLY A 128 -12.66 13.05 -10.51
N PHE A 129 -11.77 12.36 -9.82
CA PHE A 129 -12.11 11.40 -8.76
C PHE A 129 -12.24 12.11 -7.42
N ASP A 130 -13.29 11.83 -6.65
CA ASP A 130 -13.38 12.27 -5.25
C ASP A 130 -12.65 11.27 -4.34
N LEU A 131 -11.55 11.73 -3.74
CA LEU A 131 -10.73 10.89 -2.85
C LEU A 131 -11.43 10.55 -1.53
N ASN A 132 -12.53 11.21 -1.17
CA ASN A 132 -13.35 10.84 -0.02
C ASN A 132 -14.29 9.67 -0.32
N GLU A 133 -14.63 9.45 -1.59
CA GLU A 133 -15.44 8.32 -2.02
C GLU A 133 -14.57 7.09 -2.24
N HIS A 134 -14.06 6.54 -1.14
CA HIS A 134 -13.22 5.35 -1.17
C HIS A 134 -13.88 4.17 -0.48
N ASN A 135 -13.56 2.97 -0.96
CA ASN A 135 -13.92 1.72 -0.31
C ASN A 135 -12.68 1.09 0.32
N VAL A 136 -12.74 0.84 1.62
CA VAL A 136 -11.68 0.13 2.34
C VAL A 136 -11.93 -1.37 2.27
N TYR A 137 -11.05 -2.08 1.59
CA TYR A 137 -11.06 -3.53 1.52
C TYR A 137 -10.04 -4.10 2.49
N HIS A 138 -10.51 -4.94 3.41
CA HIS A 138 -9.64 -5.43 4.49
C HIS A 138 -8.88 -6.72 4.14
N GLY A 139 -9.15 -7.36 3.01
CA GLY A 139 -8.51 -8.64 2.66
C GLY A 139 -8.93 -9.79 3.57
N ASP A 140 -10.18 -9.82 3.99
CA ASP A 140 -10.74 -10.79 4.94
C ASP A 140 -11.99 -11.52 4.40
N ASP A 141 -12.36 -11.32 3.15
CA ASP A 141 -13.48 -12.03 2.47
C ASP A 141 -13.09 -13.47 2.07
N ILE A 142 -12.63 -14.24 3.07
CA ILE A 142 -12.12 -15.60 2.84
C ILE A 142 -13.15 -16.70 3.14
N GLU A 143 -14.33 -16.36 3.66
CA GLU A 143 -15.40 -17.32 3.93
C GLU A 143 -15.80 -18.06 2.65
N ASP A 144 -15.98 -19.38 2.73
CA ASP A 144 -16.35 -20.27 1.62
C ASP A 144 -15.39 -20.31 0.41
N THR A 145 -14.20 -19.70 0.53
CA THR A 145 -13.21 -19.66 -0.57
C THR A 145 -12.21 -20.81 -0.55
N GLY A 146 -12.18 -21.62 0.52
CA GLY A 146 -11.15 -22.63 0.74
C GLY A 146 -9.79 -22.05 1.14
N ILE A 147 -9.73 -20.74 1.47
CA ILE A 147 -8.54 -20.09 1.99
C ILE A 147 -8.53 -20.18 3.51
N THR A 148 -7.41 -20.58 4.09
CA THR A 148 -7.19 -20.56 5.54
C THR A 148 -6.19 -19.48 5.90
N THR A 149 -6.35 -18.87 7.08
CA THR A 149 -5.48 -17.80 7.54
C THR A 149 -4.60 -18.25 8.70
N ASN A 150 -3.34 -17.87 8.66
CA ASN A 150 -2.36 -18.05 9.73
C ASN A 150 -2.16 -16.71 10.47
N GLY A 151 -3.07 -16.40 11.38
CA GLY A 151 -3.04 -15.14 12.16
C GLY A 151 -3.25 -13.87 11.35
N GLY A 152 -3.84 -13.94 10.14
CA GLY A 152 -4.07 -12.79 9.26
C GLY A 152 -2.81 -12.28 8.54
N ILE A 153 -1.67 -12.96 8.68
CA ILE A 153 -0.36 -12.55 8.14
C ILE A 153 -0.03 -13.34 6.89
N THR A 154 -0.21 -14.67 6.95
CA THR A 154 -0.09 -15.57 5.80
C THR A 154 -1.39 -16.33 5.60
N PHE A 155 -1.59 -16.81 4.39
CA PHE A 155 -2.81 -17.48 3.97
C PHE A 155 -2.47 -18.70 3.15
N THR A 156 -3.20 -19.78 3.36
CA THR A 156 -2.97 -21.06 2.68
C THR A 156 -4.16 -21.40 1.79
N THR A 157 -3.88 -21.85 0.58
CA THR A 157 -4.87 -22.33 -0.39
C THR A 157 -4.35 -23.57 -1.10
N THR A 158 -5.26 -24.45 -1.53
CA THR A 158 -4.92 -25.61 -2.35
C THR A 158 -5.15 -25.29 -3.83
N LEU A 159 -4.12 -25.49 -4.67
CA LEU A 159 -4.22 -25.26 -6.09
C LEU A 159 -5.15 -26.29 -6.77
N PRO A 160 -6.08 -25.86 -7.64
CA PRO A 160 -7.19 -26.72 -8.08
C PRO A 160 -6.78 -27.89 -8.98
N LEU A 161 -5.70 -27.76 -9.77
CA LEU A 161 -5.28 -28.81 -10.68
C LEU A 161 -4.12 -29.64 -10.14
N SER A 162 -3.09 -29.00 -9.62
CA SER A 162 -1.92 -29.70 -9.07
C SER A 162 -2.11 -30.21 -7.65
N THR A 163 -3.16 -29.79 -6.96
CA THR A 163 -3.44 -30.09 -5.54
C THR A 163 -2.30 -29.68 -4.59
N ILE A 164 -1.37 -28.85 -5.04
CA ILE A 164 -0.28 -28.31 -4.24
C ILE A 164 -0.85 -27.29 -3.24
N GLU A 165 -0.47 -27.39 -1.98
CA GLU A 165 -0.75 -26.38 -0.98
C GLU A 165 0.20 -25.20 -1.18
N ALA A 166 -0.36 -23.99 -1.31
CA ALA A 166 0.37 -22.75 -1.47
C ALA A 166 0.14 -21.83 -0.28
N GLU A 167 1.21 -21.42 0.39
CA GLU A 167 1.18 -20.36 1.40
C GLU A 167 1.59 -19.05 0.76
N ILE A 168 0.75 -18.01 0.95
CA ILE A 168 0.94 -16.69 0.35
C ILE A 168 0.75 -15.58 1.39
N ARG A 169 1.24 -14.38 1.09
CA ARG A 169 1.12 -13.20 1.96
C ARG A 169 0.82 -11.93 1.16
N PRO A 170 0.21 -10.91 1.76
CA PRO A 170 0.16 -9.58 1.17
C PRO A 170 1.57 -9.01 0.91
N LEU A 171 1.70 -8.17 -0.12
CA LEU A 171 2.95 -7.49 -0.45
C LEU A 171 3.20 -6.31 0.48
N ILE A 172 4.49 -6.04 0.73
CA ILE A 172 4.98 -4.90 1.51
C ILE A 172 5.83 -3.97 0.64
N GLY A 173 6.15 -2.79 1.14
CA GLY A 173 6.89 -1.77 0.39
C GLY A 173 8.26 -2.24 -0.12
N THR A 174 8.97 -3.10 0.63
CA THR A 174 10.24 -3.68 0.15
C THR A 174 10.09 -4.55 -1.09
N ASP A 175 8.94 -5.24 -1.23
CA ASP A 175 8.63 -6.03 -2.43
C ASP A 175 8.42 -5.10 -3.63
N GLU A 176 7.63 -4.03 -3.46
CA GLU A 176 7.38 -3.02 -4.50
C GLU A 176 8.68 -2.37 -5.00
N ILE A 177 9.55 -1.96 -4.08
CA ILE A 177 10.86 -1.39 -4.40
C ILE A 177 11.71 -2.39 -5.20
N SER A 178 11.70 -3.67 -4.81
CA SER A 178 12.46 -4.73 -5.46
C SER A 178 11.93 -5.04 -6.86
N MET A 179 10.62 -5.08 -7.04
CA MET A 179 9.95 -5.24 -8.33
C MET A 179 10.28 -4.07 -9.27
N SER A 180 10.20 -2.83 -8.78
CA SER A 180 10.53 -1.63 -9.56
C SER A 180 11.97 -1.60 -10.04
N LYS A 181 12.94 -2.04 -9.21
CA LYS A 181 14.35 -2.14 -9.60
C LYS A 181 14.57 -3.19 -10.68
N LYS A 182 13.91 -4.34 -10.57
CA LYS A 182 14.00 -5.43 -11.54
C LYS A 182 13.43 -5.00 -12.90
N ASN A 183 12.25 -4.38 -12.91
CA ASN A 183 11.56 -3.95 -14.14
C ASN A 183 12.36 -2.88 -14.93
N LYS A 184 13.12 -2.01 -14.25
CA LYS A 184 13.99 -1.04 -14.94
C LYS A 184 15.16 -1.67 -15.70
N ASN A 185 15.61 -2.85 -15.29
CA ASN A 185 16.74 -3.56 -15.88
C ASN A 185 16.33 -4.51 -17.02
N ILE A 186 15.03 -4.79 -17.18
CA ILE A 186 14.54 -5.74 -18.18
C ILE A 186 13.83 -4.96 -19.30
N LYS A 187 14.48 -4.91 -20.47
CA LYS A 187 13.91 -4.30 -21.69
C LYS A 187 12.72 -5.09 -22.28
N ASN A 188 12.46 -6.31 -21.84
CA ASN A 188 11.38 -7.17 -22.31
C ASN A 188 10.46 -7.56 -21.15
N MET A 189 9.23 -7.04 -21.14
CA MET A 189 8.20 -7.28 -20.12
C MET A 189 7.48 -8.63 -20.30
N THR A 190 8.20 -9.73 -20.54
CA THR A 190 7.58 -11.04 -20.85
C THR A 190 7.17 -11.87 -19.63
N SER A 191 7.52 -11.44 -18.40
CA SER A 191 7.34 -12.28 -17.20
C SER A 191 6.63 -11.61 -16.02
N LEU A 192 5.81 -10.57 -16.27
CA LEU A 192 5.17 -9.78 -15.19
C LEU A 192 4.35 -10.61 -14.20
N VAL A 193 3.60 -11.61 -14.70
CA VAL A 193 2.72 -12.44 -13.87
C VAL A 193 3.51 -13.36 -12.96
N THR A 194 4.48 -14.09 -13.50
CA THR A 194 5.32 -15.01 -12.73
C THR A 194 6.24 -14.26 -11.76
N ASP A 195 6.75 -13.11 -12.18
CA ASP A 195 7.60 -12.27 -11.33
C ASP A 195 6.85 -11.76 -10.09
N GLN A 196 5.60 -11.34 -10.22
CA GLN A 196 4.79 -10.93 -9.08
C GLN A 196 4.57 -12.09 -8.10
N MET A 197 4.26 -13.30 -8.59
CA MET A 197 4.03 -14.47 -7.74
C MET A 197 5.23 -14.80 -6.86
N ARG A 198 6.47 -14.61 -7.35
CA ARG A 198 7.70 -14.84 -6.58
C ARG A 198 7.88 -13.96 -5.36
N TYR A 199 7.13 -12.85 -5.24
CA TYR A 199 7.19 -11.95 -4.10
C TYR A 199 6.12 -12.27 -3.03
N PHE A 200 4.94 -12.72 -3.45
CA PHE A 200 3.88 -13.01 -2.50
C PHE A 200 3.79 -14.48 -2.06
N VAL A 201 4.39 -15.43 -2.80
CA VAL A 201 4.44 -16.84 -2.39
C VAL A 201 5.49 -17.03 -1.31
N VAL A 202 5.09 -17.65 -0.21
CA VAL A 202 5.93 -18.00 0.94
C VAL A 202 6.44 -19.43 0.84
N SER A 203 5.54 -20.39 0.51
CA SER A 203 5.90 -21.80 0.38
C SER A 203 4.95 -22.56 -0.56
N PHE A 204 5.43 -23.70 -1.06
CA PHE A 204 4.61 -24.73 -1.69
C PHE A 204 4.82 -26.06 -0.95
N ASN A 205 3.75 -26.68 -0.44
CA ASN A 205 3.82 -27.90 0.39
C ASN A 205 4.88 -27.79 1.52
N GLY A 206 5.02 -26.61 2.13
CA GLY A 206 6.00 -26.32 3.17
C GLY A 206 7.45 -26.07 2.69
N TYR A 207 7.73 -26.19 1.39
CA TYR A 207 9.05 -25.84 0.83
C TYR A 207 9.19 -24.33 0.65
N THR A 208 10.13 -23.72 1.38
CA THR A 208 10.34 -22.26 1.43
C THR A 208 11.54 -21.79 0.60
N ASP A 209 12.33 -22.72 0.06
CA ASP A 209 13.52 -22.35 -0.70
C ASP A 209 13.17 -21.74 -2.06
N LYS A 210 13.87 -20.66 -2.43
CA LYS A 210 13.58 -19.89 -3.65
C LYS A 210 13.71 -20.69 -4.94
N LYS A 211 14.54 -21.74 -4.97
CA LYS A 211 14.73 -22.56 -6.19
C LYS A 211 13.49 -23.40 -6.43
N THR A 212 12.97 -24.06 -5.39
CA THR A 212 11.73 -24.84 -5.46
C THR A 212 10.53 -23.95 -5.79
N ILE A 213 10.39 -22.79 -5.11
CA ILE A 213 9.29 -21.83 -5.42
C ILE A 213 9.35 -21.40 -6.88
N ASN A 214 10.52 -20.99 -7.39
CA ASN A 214 10.67 -20.59 -8.78
C ASN A 214 10.36 -21.73 -9.76
N LEU A 215 10.82 -22.95 -9.47
CA LEU A 215 10.55 -24.11 -10.29
C LEU A 215 9.05 -24.40 -10.40
N VAL A 216 8.32 -24.35 -9.28
CA VAL A 216 6.86 -24.55 -9.27
C VAL A 216 6.15 -23.45 -10.05
N ILE A 217 6.51 -22.17 -9.84
CA ILE A 217 5.90 -21.03 -10.54
C ILE A 217 6.14 -21.13 -12.06
N ASP A 218 7.36 -21.49 -12.50
CA ASP A 218 7.71 -21.55 -13.91
C ASP A 218 7.02 -22.71 -14.66
N ASN A 219 6.63 -23.78 -13.94
CA ASN A 219 5.95 -24.95 -14.48
C ASN A 219 4.46 -25.03 -14.11
N MET A 220 3.94 -24.00 -13.40
CA MET A 220 2.56 -23.96 -12.94
C MET A 220 1.58 -23.89 -14.12
N THR A 221 0.47 -24.62 -14.00
CA THR A 221 -0.61 -24.53 -15.01
C THR A 221 -1.27 -23.15 -14.99
N ALA A 222 -1.87 -22.77 -16.12
CA ALA A 222 -2.59 -21.50 -16.21
C ALA A 222 -3.78 -21.42 -15.22
N MET A 223 -4.43 -22.56 -14.93
CA MET A 223 -5.53 -22.65 -13.99
C MET A 223 -5.05 -22.39 -12.55
N ASP A 224 -3.99 -23.05 -12.11
CA ASP A 224 -3.39 -22.86 -10.78
C ASP A 224 -2.84 -21.43 -10.62
N SER A 225 -2.19 -20.92 -11.66
CA SER A 225 -1.70 -19.54 -11.70
C SER A 225 -2.83 -18.51 -11.57
N LYS A 226 -3.97 -18.73 -12.27
CA LYS A 226 -5.15 -17.87 -12.15
C LYS A 226 -5.75 -17.92 -10.73
N HIS A 227 -5.89 -19.14 -10.17
CA HIS A 227 -6.39 -19.35 -8.83
C HIS A 227 -5.52 -18.62 -7.81
N LEU A 228 -4.20 -18.82 -7.84
CA LEU A 228 -3.25 -18.20 -6.93
C LEU A 228 -3.30 -16.66 -6.97
N ARG A 229 -3.40 -16.06 -8.16
CA ARG A 229 -3.55 -14.61 -8.31
C ARG A 229 -4.89 -14.08 -7.81
N ASN A 230 -5.98 -14.85 -7.98
CA ASN A 230 -7.27 -14.47 -7.42
C ASN A 230 -7.24 -14.55 -5.89
N THR A 231 -6.66 -15.60 -5.33
CA THR A 231 -6.45 -15.72 -3.88
C THR A 231 -5.64 -14.53 -3.35
N PHE A 232 -4.56 -14.16 -4.04
CA PHE A 232 -3.76 -12.99 -3.65
C PHE A 232 -4.59 -11.70 -3.62
N LYS A 233 -5.50 -11.47 -4.57
CA LYS A 233 -6.40 -10.31 -4.56
C LYS A 233 -7.35 -10.33 -3.37
N VAL A 234 -7.89 -11.51 -3.02
CA VAL A 234 -8.81 -11.68 -1.90
C VAL A 234 -8.15 -11.40 -0.55
N ILE A 235 -6.89 -11.79 -0.38
CA ILE A 235 -6.18 -11.61 0.90
C ILE A 235 -5.48 -10.25 1.05
N SER A 236 -5.37 -9.48 -0.02
CA SER A 236 -4.62 -8.22 -0.03
C SER A 236 -5.50 -7.07 0.42
N PRO A 237 -5.26 -6.49 1.62
CA PRO A 237 -5.96 -5.30 2.04
C PRO A 237 -5.60 -4.12 1.11
N ASP A 238 -6.58 -3.29 0.78
CA ASP A 238 -6.36 -2.14 -0.09
C ASP A 238 -7.40 -1.04 0.17
N LEU A 239 -7.07 0.18 -0.23
CA LEU A 239 -8.02 1.28 -0.31
C LEU A 239 -8.29 1.57 -1.78
N GLN A 240 -9.53 1.38 -2.22
CA GLN A 240 -9.94 1.52 -3.60
C GLN A 240 -10.79 2.77 -3.77
N ILE A 241 -10.35 3.64 -4.67
CA ILE A 241 -11.14 4.77 -5.13
C ILE A 241 -11.65 4.41 -6.52
N LYS A 242 -12.96 4.30 -6.63
CA LYS A 242 -13.65 3.99 -7.86
C LYS A 242 -14.65 5.08 -8.14
N ASP A 243 -14.82 5.42 -9.41
CA ASP A 243 -15.80 6.38 -9.86
C ASP A 243 -16.36 5.96 -11.21
N ASN A 244 -17.61 6.33 -11.47
CA ASN A 244 -18.27 6.07 -12.74
C ASN A 244 -17.80 7.10 -13.77
N PHE A 245 -17.06 6.63 -14.74
CA PHE A 245 -16.60 7.42 -15.87
C PHE A 245 -17.60 7.31 -17.02
N GLU A 246 -18.07 8.46 -17.52
CA GLU A 246 -18.82 8.56 -18.77
C GLU A 246 -17.94 9.27 -19.81
N CYS A 247 -17.73 8.61 -20.94
CA CYS A 247 -16.92 9.17 -22.03
C CYS A 247 -17.66 10.30 -22.77
N PRO A 248 -17.13 11.54 -22.80
CA PRO A 248 -17.78 12.65 -23.47
C PRO A 248 -17.84 12.52 -25.00
N ALA A 249 -17.03 11.61 -25.60
CA ALA A 249 -16.97 11.41 -27.04
C ALA A 249 -17.93 10.32 -27.54
N CYS A 250 -18.08 9.20 -26.80
CA CYS A 250 -18.88 8.06 -27.27
C CYS A 250 -19.97 7.59 -26.30
N GLY A 251 -20.10 8.22 -25.12
CA GLY A 251 -21.10 7.84 -24.12
C GLY A 251 -20.84 6.49 -23.45
N HIS A 252 -19.62 5.92 -23.59
CA HIS A 252 -19.26 4.68 -22.89
C HIS A 252 -19.17 4.93 -21.41
N GLU A 253 -19.86 4.12 -20.62
CA GLU A 253 -19.85 4.17 -19.15
C GLU A 253 -19.07 2.99 -18.57
N GLU A 254 -18.16 3.25 -17.64
CA GLU A 254 -17.41 2.21 -16.94
C GLU A 254 -16.95 2.71 -15.56
N GLU A 255 -16.95 1.80 -14.57
CA GLU A 255 -16.33 2.06 -13.27
C GLU A 255 -14.81 2.04 -13.42
N MET A 256 -14.17 3.18 -13.19
CA MET A 256 -12.71 3.34 -13.24
C MET A 256 -12.11 3.46 -11.85
N THR A 257 -10.93 2.87 -11.68
CA THR A 257 -10.13 3.01 -10.45
C THR A 257 -9.09 4.11 -10.63
N VAL A 258 -8.83 4.91 -9.59
CA VAL A 258 -7.78 5.93 -9.58
C VAL A 258 -6.43 5.31 -9.92
N PRO A 259 -5.74 5.81 -10.95
CA PRO A 259 -4.39 5.38 -11.25
C PRO A 259 -3.39 5.96 -10.23
N PHE A 260 -2.79 5.08 -9.42
CA PHE A 260 -1.70 5.48 -8.53
C PHE A 260 -0.37 5.45 -9.28
N GLY A 261 0.23 6.61 -9.46
CA GLY A 261 1.51 6.78 -10.12
C GLY A 261 2.27 7.99 -9.59
N ALA A 262 3.42 8.28 -10.20
CA ALA A 262 4.18 9.50 -9.86
C ALA A 262 3.36 10.77 -10.08
N ASP A 263 2.41 10.74 -11.01
CA ASP A 263 1.55 11.87 -11.37
C ASP A 263 0.38 12.07 -10.40
N PHE A 264 0.21 11.19 -9.41
CA PHE A 264 -0.88 11.27 -8.44
C PHE A 264 -0.84 12.55 -7.59
N PHE A 265 0.33 13.14 -7.41
CA PHE A 265 0.53 14.37 -6.64
C PHE A 265 0.54 15.67 -7.47
N TRP A 266 0.39 15.59 -8.81
CA TRP A 266 0.47 16.76 -9.72
C TRP A 266 -0.83 17.05 -10.44
#